data_23eef31d3088e4a886497726a9392b76
#
_entry.id   23eef31d3088e4a886497726a9392b76
#
_cell.length_a   1.000
_cell.length_b   1.000
_cell.length_c   1.000
_cell.angle_alpha   90.00
_cell.angle_beta   90.00
_cell.angle_gamma   90.00
#
_symmetry.space_group_name_H-M   'P 1'
#
loop_
_entity.id
_entity.type
_entity.pdbx_description
1 polymer ?
#
loop_
_entity_poly.entity_id
_entity_poly.type
_entity_poly.pdbx_seq_one_letter_code
_entity_poly.pdbx_strand_id
1 'polypeptide(L)'
;VPGSFNHSAALEAAFAIRRLIVLTYIRAALKYSYKTCPVSTGCTSSKGYGVKYHAEGYTYARAVLGFVAALNRTAAQIVEDQLSPSRAPNEFSLEAHCRVRAALQSVYPILGIDCDMVGEGYMIQHDVCGSSCSSPPAPPIPAGVQDGYDPFATAGMFCGPGEESI
;
A
#
# COMPACT_ATOMS: atom_id res chain seq x y z
N VAL A 1 17.55 -39.58 -6.06
CA VAL A 1 17.82 -38.23 -6.54
C VAL A 1 17.10 -37.29 -5.59
N PRO A 2 17.78 -36.36 -4.91
CA PRO A 2 17.10 -35.31 -4.12
C PRO A 2 16.11 -34.65 -5.05
N GLY A 3 14.87 -34.43 -4.59
CA GLY A 3 13.77 -33.90 -5.40
C GLY A 3 14.19 -32.67 -6.17
N SER A 4 13.87 -32.61 -7.46
CA SER A 4 14.15 -31.46 -8.30
C SER A 4 13.48 -30.20 -7.69
N PHE A 5 14.24 -29.16 -7.50
CA PHE A 5 13.71 -27.86 -7.01
C PHE A 5 12.62 -27.37 -7.97
N ASN A 6 11.41 -27.20 -7.46
CA ASN A 6 10.29 -26.68 -8.25
C ASN A 6 10.35 -25.16 -8.24
N HIS A 7 11.00 -24.58 -9.27
CA HIS A 7 11.18 -23.15 -9.41
C HIS A 7 9.83 -22.38 -9.50
N SER A 8 8.83 -22.93 -10.19
CA SER A 8 7.50 -22.31 -10.31
C SER A 8 6.82 -22.19 -8.95
N ALA A 9 6.79 -23.28 -8.18
CA ALA A 9 6.20 -23.25 -6.84
C ALA A 9 6.92 -22.27 -5.89
N ALA A 10 8.24 -22.15 -6.03
CA ALA A 10 9.01 -21.21 -5.23
C ALA A 10 8.67 -19.75 -5.60
N LEU A 11 8.51 -19.44 -6.87
CA LEU A 11 8.07 -18.12 -7.33
C LEU A 11 6.67 -17.79 -6.84
N GLU A 12 5.72 -18.71 -6.99
CA GLU A 12 4.34 -18.52 -6.49
C GLU A 12 4.32 -18.23 -4.98
N ALA A 13 5.10 -18.97 -4.21
CA ALA A 13 5.22 -18.73 -2.77
C ALA A 13 5.83 -17.34 -2.48
N ALA A 14 6.86 -16.94 -3.22
CA ALA A 14 7.47 -15.62 -3.07
C ALA A 14 6.47 -14.48 -3.38
N PHE A 15 5.65 -14.64 -4.43
CA PHE A 15 4.60 -13.66 -4.76
C PHE A 15 3.53 -13.58 -3.67
N ALA A 16 3.10 -14.73 -3.15
CA ALA A 16 2.12 -14.77 -2.07
C ALA A 16 2.64 -14.07 -0.81
N ILE A 17 3.88 -14.34 -0.42
CA ILE A 17 4.53 -13.71 0.73
C ILE A 17 4.64 -12.19 0.51
N ARG A 18 5.13 -11.75 -0.65
CA ARG A 18 5.25 -10.33 -0.98
C ARG A 18 3.90 -9.61 -0.90
N ARG A 19 2.84 -10.18 -1.48
CA ARG A 19 1.48 -9.66 -1.41
C ARG A 19 1.03 -9.47 0.04
N LEU A 20 1.24 -10.46 0.91
CA LEU A 20 0.86 -10.38 2.31
C LEU A 20 1.64 -9.29 3.07
N ILE A 21 2.92 -9.13 2.78
CA ILE A 21 3.74 -8.05 3.35
C ILE A 21 3.20 -6.69 2.95
N VAL A 22 2.98 -6.46 1.65
CA VAL A 22 2.45 -5.20 1.13
C VAL A 22 1.06 -4.90 1.70
N LEU A 23 0.18 -5.90 1.74
CA LEU A 23 -1.16 -5.80 2.35
C LEU A 23 -1.07 -5.34 3.82
N THR A 24 -0.16 -5.93 4.59
CA THR A 24 0.03 -5.58 6.00
C THR A 24 0.44 -4.12 6.17
N TYR A 25 1.37 -3.62 5.35
CA TYR A 25 1.80 -2.23 5.39
C TYR A 25 0.72 -1.25 4.91
N ILE A 26 -0.05 -1.61 3.88
CA ILE A 26 -1.21 -0.83 3.42
C ILE A 26 -2.22 -0.67 4.55
N ARG A 27 -2.61 -1.78 5.20
CA ARG A 27 -3.54 -1.75 6.33
C ARG A 27 -3.03 -0.87 7.48
N ALA A 28 -1.76 -0.96 7.79
CA ALA A 28 -1.14 -0.15 8.84
C ALA A 28 -1.10 1.33 8.44
N ALA A 29 -0.70 1.67 7.22
CA ALA A 29 -0.70 3.06 6.73
C ALA A 29 -2.10 3.67 6.79
N LEU A 30 -3.14 2.96 6.34
CA LEU A 30 -4.53 3.41 6.42
C LEU A 30 -5.00 3.59 7.86
N LYS A 31 -4.73 2.63 8.74
CA LYS A 31 -5.06 2.72 10.15
C LYS A 31 -4.46 3.95 10.81
N TYR A 32 -3.20 4.21 10.57
CA TYR A 32 -2.50 5.31 11.22
C TYR A 32 -2.76 6.66 10.58
N SER A 33 -3.03 6.72 9.26
CA SER A 33 -3.52 7.94 8.63
C SER A 33 -4.84 8.41 9.25
N TYR A 34 -5.74 7.47 9.55
CA TYR A 34 -6.99 7.78 10.25
C TYR A 34 -6.77 8.18 11.71
N LYS A 35 -5.91 7.46 12.44
CA LYS A 35 -5.59 7.76 13.85
C LYS A 35 -4.89 9.09 14.06
N THR A 36 -4.18 9.57 13.07
CA THR A 36 -3.50 10.87 13.11
C THR A 36 -4.49 12.03 12.95
N CYS A 37 -5.62 11.79 12.31
CA CYS A 37 -6.64 12.80 12.06
C CYS A 37 -7.35 13.21 13.36
N PRO A 38 -7.39 14.54 13.68
CA PRO A 38 -8.10 15.05 14.85
C PRO A 38 -9.62 14.94 14.71
N VAL A 39 -10.30 14.84 15.86
CA VAL A 39 -11.79 14.89 15.90
C VAL A 39 -12.32 16.19 15.30
N SER A 40 -11.64 17.30 15.53
CA SER A 40 -12.01 18.62 15.00
C SER A 40 -12.02 18.71 13.47
N THR A 41 -11.38 17.79 12.79
CA THR A 41 -11.29 17.73 11.32
C THR A 41 -12.06 16.56 10.70
N GLY A 42 -13.02 16.02 11.45
CA GLY A 42 -14.01 15.04 10.96
C GLY A 42 -13.73 13.58 11.30
N CYS A 43 -12.62 13.27 11.98
CA CYS A 43 -12.35 11.91 12.42
C CYS A 43 -13.02 11.58 13.76
N THR A 44 -13.40 10.31 13.94
CA THR A 44 -14.07 9.85 15.17
C THR A 44 -13.08 9.36 16.24
N SER A 45 -11.77 9.49 16.00
CA SER A 45 -10.78 9.06 16.96
C SER A 45 -10.79 9.98 18.20
N SER A 46 -11.28 9.47 19.31
CA SER A 46 -11.34 10.19 20.59
C SER A 46 -9.96 10.56 21.18
N LYS A 47 -8.89 10.05 20.60
CA LYS A 47 -7.52 10.25 21.12
C LYS A 47 -6.78 11.41 20.47
N GLY A 48 -7.36 12.05 19.44
CA GLY A 48 -6.76 13.20 18.78
C GLY A 48 -5.43 12.90 18.06
N TYR A 49 -4.85 13.96 17.48
CA TYR A 49 -3.52 13.90 16.90
C TYR A 49 -2.48 13.43 17.92
N GLY A 50 -1.70 12.44 17.55
CA GLY A 50 -0.56 11.97 18.33
C GLY A 50 0.68 11.84 17.45
N VAL A 51 1.76 12.51 17.83
CA VAL A 51 3.07 12.41 17.15
C VAL A 51 3.46 10.95 16.92
N LYS A 52 3.15 10.08 17.88
CA LYS A 52 3.37 8.64 17.76
C LYS A 52 2.63 8.05 16.56
N TYR A 53 1.34 8.33 16.43
CA TYR A 53 0.52 7.77 15.34
C TYR A 53 0.93 8.32 13.97
N HIS A 54 1.35 9.57 13.93
CA HIS A 54 1.91 10.16 12.72
C HIS A 54 3.21 9.46 12.30
N ALA A 55 4.16 9.31 13.23
CA ALA A 55 5.42 8.61 12.98
C ALA A 55 5.20 7.14 12.53
N GLU A 56 4.27 6.43 13.17
CA GLU A 56 3.89 5.08 12.78
C GLU A 56 3.29 5.06 11.37
N GLY A 57 2.35 5.97 11.07
CA GLY A 57 1.72 6.08 9.74
C GLY A 57 2.73 6.34 8.64
N TYR A 58 3.63 7.28 8.86
CA TYR A 58 4.71 7.57 7.92
C TYR A 58 5.65 6.38 7.71
N THR A 59 6.04 5.71 8.79
CA THR A 59 6.94 4.56 8.72
C THR A 59 6.32 3.44 7.87
N TYR A 60 5.05 3.11 8.09
CA TYR A 60 4.36 2.09 7.31
C TYR A 60 4.13 2.52 5.86
N ALA A 61 3.81 3.79 5.63
CA ALA A 61 3.72 4.33 4.27
C ALA A 61 5.06 4.20 3.54
N ARG A 62 6.17 4.59 4.16
CA ARG A 62 7.52 4.46 3.57
C ARG A 62 7.85 3.02 3.17
N ALA A 63 7.42 2.05 3.96
CA ALA A 63 7.66 0.63 3.64
C ALA A 63 6.93 0.16 2.37
N VAL A 64 5.83 0.82 1.98
CA VAL A 64 5.05 0.46 0.78
C VAL A 64 5.23 1.42 -0.39
N LEU A 65 5.75 2.64 -0.15
CA LEU A 65 5.83 3.68 -1.18
C LEU A 65 6.63 3.27 -2.42
N GLY A 66 7.69 2.48 -2.26
CA GLY A 66 8.44 1.97 -3.39
C GLY A 66 7.57 1.12 -4.34
N PHE A 67 6.76 0.24 -3.78
CA PHE A 67 5.83 -0.59 -4.56
C PHE A 67 4.74 0.25 -5.23
N VAL A 68 4.17 1.20 -4.51
CA VAL A 68 3.14 2.10 -5.05
C VAL A 68 3.71 2.97 -6.16
N ALA A 69 4.90 3.56 -5.97
CA ALA A 69 5.55 4.43 -6.95
C ALA A 69 5.88 3.73 -8.27
N ALA A 70 6.25 2.46 -8.19
CA ALA A 70 6.52 1.64 -9.37
C ALA A 70 5.26 1.42 -10.24
N LEU A 71 4.09 1.37 -9.61
CA LEU A 71 2.81 1.13 -10.27
C LEU A 71 2.06 2.42 -10.60
N ASN A 72 2.10 3.39 -9.71
CA ASN A 72 1.43 4.67 -9.84
C ASN A 72 2.19 5.75 -9.05
N ARG A 73 3.04 6.50 -9.75
CA ARG A 73 3.87 7.56 -9.13
C ARG A 73 3.02 8.67 -8.50
N THR A 74 1.89 9.03 -9.11
CA THR A 74 0.98 10.03 -8.56
C THR A 74 0.35 9.56 -7.26
N ALA A 75 -0.06 8.30 -7.18
CA ALA A 75 -0.58 7.71 -5.95
C ALA A 75 0.48 7.71 -4.83
N ALA A 76 1.72 7.35 -5.15
CA ALA A 76 2.81 7.39 -4.18
C ALA A 76 3.07 8.81 -3.66
N GLN A 77 3.07 9.81 -4.55
CA GLN A 77 3.23 11.21 -4.17
C GLN A 77 2.11 11.67 -3.22
N ILE A 78 0.85 11.33 -3.51
CA ILE A 78 -0.28 11.64 -2.63
C ILE A 78 -0.08 11.03 -1.24
N VAL A 79 0.31 9.76 -1.17
CA VAL A 79 0.53 9.07 0.11
C VAL A 79 1.67 9.73 0.89
N GLU A 80 2.78 10.06 0.23
CA GLU A 80 3.92 10.71 0.85
C GLU A 80 3.55 12.11 1.36
N ASP A 81 2.92 12.94 0.54
CA ASP A 81 2.54 14.30 0.89
C ASP A 81 1.55 14.33 2.07
N GLN A 82 0.59 13.39 2.09
CA GLN A 82 -0.41 13.34 3.14
C GLN A 82 0.13 12.83 4.48
N LEU A 83 1.17 12.00 4.49
CA LEU A 83 1.75 11.39 5.69
C LEU A 83 3.14 11.94 6.04
N SER A 84 3.65 12.91 5.29
CA SER A 84 4.97 13.51 5.52
C SER A 84 5.16 14.00 6.96
N PRO A 85 6.33 13.76 7.58
CA PRO A 85 6.66 14.30 8.90
C PRO A 85 6.70 15.84 8.95
N SER A 86 6.87 16.49 7.81
CA SER A 86 6.88 17.95 7.72
C SER A 86 5.49 18.57 7.78
N ARG A 87 4.45 17.74 7.70
CA ARG A 87 3.07 18.19 7.73
C ARG A 87 2.66 18.65 9.13
N ALA A 88 2.06 19.83 9.22
CA ALA A 88 1.60 20.35 10.49
C ALA A 88 0.38 19.56 11.03
N PRO A 89 0.23 19.44 12.37
CA PRO A 89 -0.87 18.67 12.97
C PRO A 89 -2.27 19.06 12.52
N ASN A 90 -2.50 20.33 12.25
CA ASN A 90 -3.79 20.87 11.79
C ASN A 90 -4.10 20.58 10.32
N GLU A 91 -3.14 20.05 9.57
CA GLU A 91 -3.33 19.67 8.17
C GLU A 91 -3.82 18.22 8.02
N PHE A 92 -3.80 17.43 9.12
CA PHE A 92 -4.39 16.11 9.12
C PHE A 92 -5.91 16.21 9.21
N SER A 93 -6.59 15.58 8.28
CA SER A 93 -8.05 15.64 8.19
C SER A 93 -8.61 14.33 7.67
N LEU A 94 -9.92 14.16 7.80
CA LEU A 94 -10.62 13.04 7.17
C LEU A 94 -10.42 13.05 5.65
N GLU A 95 -10.42 14.22 5.03
CA GLU A 95 -10.15 14.35 3.61
C GLU A 95 -8.76 13.85 3.24
N ALA A 96 -7.73 14.21 4.04
CA ALA A 96 -6.36 13.72 3.86
C ALA A 96 -6.29 12.20 3.94
N HIS A 97 -6.95 11.59 4.94
CA HIS A 97 -7.06 10.13 5.06
C HIS A 97 -7.74 9.53 3.81
N CYS A 98 -8.84 10.11 3.35
CA CYS A 98 -9.57 9.60 2.19
C CYS A 98 -8.75 9.70 0.89
N ARG A 99 -7.91 10.72 0.73
CA ARG A 99 -6.96 10.82 -0.38
C ARG A 99 -5.91 9.70 -0.33
N VAL A 100 -5.34 9.43 0.85
CA VAL A 100 -4.40 8.30 1.04
C VAL A 100 -5.06 6.99 0.67
N ARG A 101 -6.29 6.77 1.13
CA ARG A 101 -7.06 5.57 0.82
C ARG A 101 -7.29 5.41 -0.68
N ALA A 102 -7.79 6.44 -1.36
CA ALA A 102 -8.04 6.39 -2.80
C ALA A 102 -6.75 6.15 -3.60
N ALA A 103 -5.65 6.77 -3.19
CA ALA A 103 -4.35 6.57 -3.82
C ALA A 103 -3.87 5.12 -3.69
N LEU A 104 -3.97 4.51 -2.50
CA LEU A 104 -3.59 3.11 -2.30
C LEU A 104 -4.53 2.15 -3.04
N GLN A 105 -5.84 2.41 -3.05
CA GLN A 105 -6.82 1.60 -3.78
C GLN A 105 -6.55 1.56 -5.29
N SER A 106 -6.00 2.62 -5.87
CA SER A 106 -5.70 2.66 -7.30
C SER A 106 -4.67 1.62 -7.76
N VAL A 107 -3.90 1.05 -6.84
CA VAL A 107 -2.88 0.04 -7.13
C VAL A 107 -3.25 -1.38 -6.68
N TYR A 108 -4.35 -1.55 -5.96
CA TYR A 108 -4.78 -2.85 -5.43
C TYR A 108 -4.85 -3.95 -6.50
N PRO A 109 -5.49 -3.73 -7.67
CA PRO A 109 -5.64 -4.79 -8.66
C PRO A 109 -4.30 -5.30 -9.18
N ILE A 110 -3.32 -4.40 -9.36
CA ILE A 110 -1.99 -4.76 -9.87
C ILE A 110 -1.19 -5.53 -8.79
N LEU A 111 -1.44 -5.21 -7.51
CA LEU A 111 -0.83 -5.88 -6.36
C LEU A 111 -1.49 -7.24 -6.04
N GLY A 112 -2.57 -7.60 -6.74
CA GLY A 112 -3.39 -8.76 -6.42
C GLY A 112 -4.09 -8.63 -5.06
N ILE A 113 -4.39 -7.41 -4.65
CA ILE A 113 -5.08 -7.07 -3.41
C ILE A 113 -6.49 -6.62 -3.77
N ASP A 114 -7.47 -7.01 -3.00
CA ASP A 114 -8.83 -6.53 -3.08
C ASP A 114 -9.29 -5.86 -1.78
N CYS A 115 -10.46 -5.28 -1.82
CA CYS A 115 -11.04 -4.59 -0.68
C CYS A 115 -11.30 -5.51 0.50
N ASP A 116 -11.70 -6.74 0.24
CA ASP A 116 -12.01 -7.74 1.29
C ASP A 116 -10.74 -8.15 2.03
N MET A 117 -9.62 -8.29 1.31
CA MET A 117 -8.31 -8.55 1.92
C MET A 117 -7.86 -7.41 2.84
N VAL A 118 -8.06 -6.16 2.42
CA VAL A 118 -7.76 -4.99 3.25
C VAL A 118 -8.68 -4.96 4.46
N GLY A 119 -9.94 -5.36 4.26
CA GLY A 119 -10.94 -5.52 5.30
C GLY A 119 -11.49 -4.21 5.82
N GLU A 120 -12.59 -4.34 6.57
CA GLU A 120 -13.34 -3.25 7.21
C GLU A 120 -12.88 -3.02 8.65
N GLY A 121 -11.62 -3.26 8.97
CA GLY A 121 -11.16 -3.13 10.35
C GLY A 121 -11.60 -1.78 10.94
N TYR A 122 -11.83 -1.76 12.24
CA TYR A 122 -12.31 -0.65 13.09
C TYR A 122 -11.77 0.76 12.76
N MET A 123 -10.71 0.86 11.96
CA MET A 123 -10.06 2.11 11.56
C MET A 123 -9.88 2.26 10.05
N ILE A 124 -10.46 1.37 9.26
CA ILE A 124 -10.51 1.41 7.80
C ILE A 124 -11.99 1.46 7.43
N GLN A 125 -12.77 2.29 8.14
CA GLN A 125 -14.21 2.36 7.93
C GLN A 125 -14.53 2.83 6.52
N HIS A 126 -15.24 2.01 5.78
CA HIS A 126 -15.68 2.29 4.41
C HIS A 126 -16.50 3.57 4.33
N ASP A 127 -17.31 3.83 5.34
CA ASP A 127 -18.34 4.88 5.31
C ASP A 127 -17.78 6.28 5.54
N VAL A 128 -16.63 6.41 6.19
CA VAL A 128 -16.09 7.74 6.52
C VAL A 128 -15.65 8.55 5.31
N CYS A 129 -15.34 7.91 4.20
CA CYS A 129 -14.93 8.60 2.97
C CYS A 129 -16.08 8.75 1.94
N GLY A 130 -17.32 8.39 2.30
CA GLY A 130 -18.47 8.54 1.43
C GLY A 130 -18.47 7.65 0.17
N SER A 131 -17.51 6.75 0.04
CA SER A 131 -17.39 5.80 -1.05
C SER A 131 -17.02 4.43 -0.51
N SER A 132 -17.74 3.39 -0.97
CA SER A 132 -17.32 2.02 -0.75
C SER A 132 -15.91 1.79 -1.34
N CYS A 133 -15.15 0.85 -0.79
CA CYS A 133 -13.95 0.40 -1.45
C CYS A 133 -14.32 -0.18 -2.82
N SER A 134 -13.83 0.44 -3.87
CA SER A 134 -13.97 -0.09 -5.23
C SER A 134 -12.57 -0.40 -5.74
N SER A 135 -12.30 -1.69 -5.93
CA SER A 135 -11.11 -2.06 -6.70
C SER A 135 -11.47 -1.94 -8.18
N PRO A 136 -10.84 -1.07 -8.95
CA PRO A 136 -10.98 -1.13 -10.40
C PRO A 136 -10.58 -2.54 -10.87
N PRO A 137 -11.13 -3.04 -11.98
CA PRO A 137 -10.73 -4.34 -12.50
C PRO A 137 -9.21 -4.36 -12.73
N ALA A 138 -8.58 -5.49 -12.42
CA ALA A 138 -7.16 -5.66 -12.70
C ALA A 138 -6.90 -5.41 -14.20
N PRO A 139 -5.85 -4.66 -14.55
CA PRO A 139 -5.49 -4.50 -15.94
C PRO A 139 -5.28 -5.90 -16.55
N PRO A 140 -5.68 -6.10 -17.81
CA PRO A 140 -5.47 -7.37 -18.47
C PRO A 140 -3.97 -7.71 -18.47
N ILE A 141 -3.65 -8.93 -18.03
CA ILE A 141 -2.28 -9.43 -18.10
C ILE A 141 -1.89 -9.47 -19.58
N PRO A 142 -0.78 -8.84 -20.00
CA PRO A 142 -0.36 -8.85 -21.39
C PRO A 142 -0.29 -10.28 -21.94
N ALA A 143 -0.86 -10.51 -23.12
CA ALA A 143 -0.83 -11.81 -23.77
C ALA A 143 0.64 -12.29 -23.91
N GLY A 144 0.94 -13.48 -23.38
CA GLY A 144 2.29 -14.05 -23.38
C GLY A 144 3.03 -13.99 -22.03
N VAL A 145 2.44 -13.40 -21.01
CA VAL A 145 3.05 -13.24 -19.66
C VAL A 145 2.33 -14.09 -18.60
N GLN A 146 1.55 -15.09 -19.01
CA GLN A 146 0.69 -15.85 -18.10
C GLN A 146 1.45 -16.72 -17.08
N ASP A 147 2.67 -17.12 -17.37
CA ASP A 147 3.49 -17.92 -16.46
C ASP A 147 4.63 -17.04 -15.90
N GLY A 148 4.42 -16.50 -14.70
CA GLY A 148 5.46 -15.78 -13.96
C GLY A 148 5.37 -14.24 -14.06
N TYR A 149 4.22 -13.67 -14.37
CA TYR A 149 4.04 -12.21 -14.30
C TYR A 149 4.27 -11.71 -12.86
N ASP A 150 5.41 -11.08 -12.66
CA ASP A 150 5.69 -10.31 -11.47
C ASP A 150 5.47 -8.82 -11.80
N PRO A 151 4.38 -8.21 -11.31
CA PRO A 151 4.15 -6.77 -11.53
C PRO A 151 5.27 -5.91 -10.95
N PHE A 152 6.08 -6.45 -10.04
CA PHE A 152 7.22 -5.76 -9.45
C PHE A 152 8.53 -5.95 -10.23
N ALA A 153 8.66 -7.04 -11.01
CA ALA A 153 9.82 -7.24 -11.90
C ALA A 153 9.83 -6.22 -13.03
N THR A 154 8.66 -5.91 -13.59
CA THR A 154 8.49 -4.89 -14.63
C THR A 154 8.79 -3.47 -14.11
N ALA A 155 8.73 -3.27 -12.82
CA ALA A 155 8.99 -1.98 -12.18
C ALA A 155 10.47 -1.72 -11.85
N GLY A 156 11.39 -2.60 -12.26
CA GLY A 156 12.83 -2.41 -12.04
C GLY A 156 13.25 -2.48 -10.57
N MET A 157 12.44 -3.11 -9.71
CA MET A 157 12.69 -3.22 -8.27
C MET A 157 13.61 -4.38 -7.86
N PHE A 158 14.12 -5.15 -8.81
CA PHE A 158 15.23 -6.06 -8.50
C PHE A 158 16.54 -5.25 -8.55
N CYS A 159 17.31 -5.34 -7.48
CA CYS A 159 18.72 -5.08 -7.56
C CYS A 159 19.25 -5.92 -8.73
N GLY A 160 19.69 -5.28 -9.79
CA GLY A 160 20.35 -5.97 -10.89
C GLY A 160 21.51 -6.82 -10.32
N PRO A 161 21.94 -7.85 -11.02
CA PRO A 161 23.12 -8.59 -10.62
C PRO A 161 24.22 -7.55 -10.41
N GLY A 162 24.81 -7.53 -9.19
CA GLY A 162 25.87 -6.61 -8.85
C GLY A 162 26.92 -6.70 -9.95
N GLU A 163 27.23 -5.58 -10.59
CA GLU A 163 28.48 -5.44 -11.31
C GLU A 163 29.58 -5.65 -10.29
N GLU A 164 30.14 -6.84 -10.28
CA GLU A 164 31.47 -7.07 -9.73
C GLU A 164 32.44 -6.21 -10.53
N SER A 165 32.65 -4.99 -10.06
CA SER A 165 33.78 -4.18 -10.51
C SER A 165 34.99 -4.58 -9.69
N ILE A 166 35.92 -5.18 -10.37
CA ILE A 166 37.30 -5.48 -9.95
C ILE A 166 38.00 -4.22 -9.44
#